data_2cb91a68a0b0dd5099eefb59ec905178
#
_entry.id   2cb91a68a0b0dd5099eefb59ec905178
#
_cell.length_a   1.000
_cell.length_b   1.000
_cell.length_c   1.000
_cell.angle_alpha   90.00
_cell.angle_beta   90.00
_cell.angle_gamma   90.00
#
_symmetry.space_group_name_H-M   'P 1'
#
loop_
_entity.id
_entity.type
_entity.pdbx_description
1 polymer ?
#
loop_
_entity_poly.entity_id
_entity_poly.type
_entity_poly.pdbx_seq_one_letter_code
_entity_poly.pdbx_strand_id
1 'polypeptide(L)'
;MSNAISLFPFKIYKTHYDQHQWIKDNLFSKLDTALAASEFNNQHFQRDGNLCTYHVEPDINRRYPDETRDLIAFTEEAAKDYWKELDYFPGLQPFVLEMWANKSPRGGYIASHLHLSLPFTAVYYVDASPEQGNLVFENPSDLLLSAQPVNYIEGKYQFEHEVEVNSGDLLIFPGYMKHRSIPNKTDRPRLILGITFGARGNYWQKNWVHEETYDLEDEIAKRSDRPRAY
;
A
#
# COMPACT_ATOMS: atom_id res chain seq x y z
N MET A 1 26.14 -32.02 9.84
CA MET A 1 24.81 -31.68 9.28
C MET A 1 24.96 -30.36 8.55
N SER A 2 24.61 -30.30 7.26
CA SER A 2 24.62 -29.04 6.50
C SER A 2 23.28 -28.32 6.70
N ASN A 3 23.32 -27.05 7.09
CA ASN A 3 22.13 -26.25 7.25
C ASN A 3 22.05 -25.23 6.10
N ALA A 4 20.89 -25.13 5.43
CA ALA A 4 20.61 -24.04 4.50
C ALA A 4 20.32 -22.75 5.29
N ILE A 5 20.89 -21.64 4.85
CA ILE A 5 20.65 -20.32 5.42
C ILE A 5 19.85 -19.51 4.40
N SER A 6 18.70 -18.96 4.81
CA SER A 6 17.94 -18.02 3.98
C SER A 6 18.55 -16.63 4.08
N LEU A 7 18.90 -16.05 2.93
CA LEU A 7 19.45 -14.70 2.84
C LEU A 7 18.45 -13.76 2.18
N PHE A 8 18.37 -12.51 2.70
CA PHE A 8 17.57 -11.42 2.12
C PHE A 8 16.08 -11.76 1.91
N PRO A 9 15.38 -12.24 2.94
CA PRO A 9 13.94 -12.51 2.82
C PRO A 9 13.18 -11.19 2.57
N PHE A 10 12.21 -11.23 1.66
CA PHE A 10 11.25 -10.14 1.52
C PHE A 10 10.24 -10.22 2.66
N LYS A 11 9.97 -9.07 3.27
CA LYS A 11 9.01 -8.96 4.37
C LYS A 11 7.84 -8.07 3.95
N ILE A 12 6.66 -8.38 4.44
CA ILE A 12 5.49 -7.50 4.50
C ILE A 12 5.03 -7.43 5.95
N TYR A 13 4.33 -6.37 6.30
CA TYR A 13 3.78 -6.18 7.64
C TYR A 13 2.26 -6.26 7.58
N LYS A 14 1.65 -7.12 8.36
CA LYS A 14 0.20 -7.25 8.49
C LYS A 14 -0.20 -7.04 9.94
N THR A 15 -1.18 -6.16 10.15
CA THR A 15 -1.78 -5.89 11.46
C THR A 15 -3.29 -5.65 11.30
N HIS A 16 -3.99 -5.54 12.41
CA HIS A 16 -5.44 -5.31 12.45
C HIS A 16 -5.77 -4.08 13.28
N TYR A 17 -6.71 -3.24 12.80
CA TYR A 17 -7.16 -2.06 13.51
C TYR A 17 -8.39 -2.38 14.37
N ASP A 18 -8.22 -2.43 15.69
CA ASP A 18 -9.26 -2.85 16.63
C ASP A 18 -10.52 -1.95 16.61
N GLN A 19 -10.34 -0.65 16.25
CA GLN A 19 -11.46 0.29 16.13
C GLN A 19 -12.09 0.30 14.73
N HIS A 20 -11.91 -0.76 13.95
CA HIS A 20 -12.40 -0.88 12.58
C HIS A 20 -13.89 -0.58 12.45
N GLN A 21 -14.73 -1.00 13.41
CA GLN A 21 -16.17 -0.75 13.36
C GLN A 21 -16.49 0.75 13.32
N TRP A 22 -15.73 1.57 14.05
CA TRP A 22 -15.88 3.02 14.01
C TRP A 22 -15.61 3.59 12.60
N ILE A 23 -14.56 3.10 11.92
CA ILE A 23 -14.26 3.50 10.53
C ILE A 23 -15.43 3.12 9.61
N LYS A 24 -15.95 1.91 9.76
CA LYS A 24 -17.08 1.44 8.97
C LYS A 24 -18.33 2.32 9.18
N ASP A 25 -18.64 2.69 10.41
CA ASP A 25 -19.83 3.47 10.75
C ASP A 25 -19.73 4.94 10.30
N ASN A 26 -18.54 5.53 10.32
CA ASN A 26 -18.33 6.97 10.12
C ASN A 26 -17.75 7.35 8.75
N LEU A 27 -17.00 6.47 8.12
CA LEU A 27 -16.28 6.77 6.88
C LEU A 27 -16.86 6.06 5.65
N PHE A 28 -17.47 4.86 5.79
CA PHE A 28 -17.91 4.04 4.66
C PHE A 28 -18.81 4.80 3.67
N SER A 29 -19.89 5.44 4.15
CA SER A 29 -20.83 6.18 3.30
C SER A 29 -20.19 7.40 2.62
N LYS A 30 -19.21 8.02 3.27
CA LYS A 30 -18.43 9.15 2.73
C LYS A 30 -17.53 8.70 1.60
N LEU A 31 -16.84 7.56 1.77
CA LEU A 31 -16.03 6.95 0.72
C LEU A 31 -16.89 6.55 -0.49
N ASP A 32 -18.05 5.96 -0.25
CA ASP A 32 -18.99 5.58 -1.32
C ASP A 32 -19.44 6.80 -2.13
N THR A 33 -19.77 7.91 -1.44
CA THR A 33 -20.10 9.18 -2.08
C THR A 33 -18.94 9.76 -2.88
N ALA A 34 -17.72 9.74 -2.33
CA ALA A 34 -16.52 10.23 -3.02
C ALA A 34 -16.22 9.41 -4.29
N LEU A 35 -16.38 8.09 -4.20
CA LEU A 35 -16.19 7.18 -5.33
C LEU A 35 -17.24 7.36 -6.42
N ALA A 36 -18.51 7.57 -6.03
CA ALA A 36 -19.61 7.83 -6.99
C ALA A 36 -19.41 9.16 -7.74
N ALA A 37 -18.81 10.15 -7.08
CA ALA A 37 -18.50 11.46 -7.69
C ALA A 37 -17.21 11.45 -8.51
N SER A 38 -16.41 10.39 -8.47
CA SER A 38 -15.15 10.31 -9.22
C SER A 38 -15.43 9.99 -10.69
N GLU A 39 -15.16 10.93 -11.59
CA GLU A 39 -15.29 10.75 -13.04
C GLU A 39 -14.16 9.90 -13.64
N PHE A 40 -13.10 9.62 -12.87
CA PHE A 40 -11.89 8.91 -13.30
C PHE A 40 -11.92 7.42 -12.94
N ASN A 41 -12.83 6.69 -13.57
CA ASN A 41 -12.98 5.25 -13.30
C ASN A 41 -12.06 4.36 -14.13
N ASN A 42 -11.26 4.90 -15.03
CA ASN A 42 -10.42 4.15 -15.97
C ASN A 42 -8.92 4.42 -15.78
N GLN A 43 -8.46 4.40 -14.58
CA GLN A 43 -7.03 4.49 -14.34
C GLN A 43 -6.29 3.25 -14.83
N HIS A 44 -5.02 3.37 -15.16
CA HIS A 44 -4.21 2.34 -15.83
C HIS A 44 -4.26 0.97 -15.15
N PHE A 45 -4.52 0.89 -13.85
CA PHE A 45 -4.55 -0.36 -13.07
C PHE A 45 -5.95 -0.82 -12.70
N GLN A 46 -6.99 -0.01 -12.95
CA GLN A 46 -8.37 -0.37 -12.62
C GLN A 46 -8.97 -1.28 -13.70
N ARG A 47 -9.67 -2.33 -13.31
CA ARG A 47 -10.27 -3.31 -14.22
C ARG A 47 -11.71 -3.62 -13.82
N ASP A 48 -12.52 -3.89 -14.83
CA ASP A 48 -13.87 -4.46 -14.71
C ASP A 48 -14.78 -3.66 -13.75
N GLY A 49 -14.89 -2.36 -13.98
CA GLY A 49 -15.78 -1.46 -13.23
C GLY A 49 -15.25 -1.05 -11.84
N ASN A 50 -13.99 -1.32 -11.54
CA ASN A 50 -13.37 -0.84 -10.32
C ASN A 50 -13.36 0.70 -10.28
N LEU A 51 -13.78 1.29 -9.16
CA LEU A 51 -13.81 2.74 -8.93
C LEU A 51 -12.62 3.16 -8.06
N CYS A 52 -12.06 4.34 -8.32
CA CYS A 52 -10.89 4.85 -7.60
C CYS A 52 -10.94 6.36 -7.43
N THR A 53 -10.58 6.87 -6.25
CA THR A 53 -10.43 8.31 -6.01
C THR A 53 -8.98 8.80 -6.15
N TYR A 54 -8.05 7.95 -6.56
CA TYR A 54 -6.66 8.36 -6.82
C TYR A 54 -6.65 9.47 -7.89
N HIS A 55 -5.93 10.54 -7.65
CA HIS A 55 -5.93 11.78 -8.44
C HIS A 55 -7.21 12.66 -8.32
N VAL A 56 -8.13 12.34 -7.43
CA VAL A 56 -9.26 13.22 -7.12
C VAL A 56 -8.89 14.06 -5.89
N GLU A 57 -8.67 15.34 -6.10
CA GLU A 57 -8.36 16.26 -5.00
C GLU A 57 -9.63 16.76 -4.28
N PRO A 58 -9.60 16.96 -2.97
CA PRO A 58 -8.51 16.58 -2.07
C PRO A 58 -8.49 15.07 -1.79
N ASP A 59 -7.31 14.53 -1.42
CA ASP A 59 -7.16 13.16 -0.94
C ASP A 59 -8.12 12.83 0.21
N ILE A 60 -8.40 11.55 0.43
CA ILE A 60 -9.37 11.11 1.45
C ILE A 60 -9.01 11.63 2.84
N ASN A 61 -7.75 11.62 3.23
CA ASN A 61 -7.29 12.14 4.52
C ASN A 61 -7.47 13.67 4.68
N ARG A 62 -7.38 14.42 3.59
CA ARG A 62 -7.64 15.88 3.58
C ARG A 62 -9.13 16.20 3.47
N ARG A 63 -9.88 15.35 2.81
CA ARG A 63 -11.33 15.49 2.63
C ARG A 63 -12.11 15.16 3.89
N TYR A 64 -11.65 14.17 4.66
CA TYR A 64 -12.28 13.65 5.87
C TYR A 64 -11.28 13.55 7.03
N PRO A 65 -10.69 14.69 7.46
CA PRO A 65 -9.59 14.69 8.44
C PRO A 65 -10.01 14.15 9.81
N ASP A 66 -11.23 14.39 10.25
CA ASP A 66 -11.71 13.92 11.56
C ASP A 66 -11.95 12.41 11.55
N GLU A 67 -12.47 11.86 10.46
CA GLU A 67 -12.76 10.44 10.32
C GLU A 67 -11.51 9.59 10.06
N THR A 68 -10.44 10.19 9.55
CA THR A 68 -9.21 9.46 9.22
C THR A 68 -8.11 9.64 10.25
N ARG A 69 -8.21 10.58 11.18
CA ARG A 69 -7.16 10.92 12.15
C ARG A 69 -6.60 9.72 12.90
N ASP A 70 -7.47 8.94 13.53
CA ASP A 70 -7.05 7.83 14.37
C ASP A 70 -6.51 6.66 13.54
N LEU A 71 -7.09 6.43 12.34
CA LEU A 71 -6.56 5.46 11.39
C LEU A 71 -5.17 5.87 10.87
N ILE A 72 -4.94 7.14 10.60
CA ILE A 72 -3.62 7.66 10.20
C ILE A 72 -2.62 7.44 11.32
N ALA A 73 -2.94 7.81 12.57
CA ALA A 73 -2.05 7.59 13.71
C ALA A 73 -1.69 6.11 13.89
N PHE A 74 -2.67 5.21 13.80
CA PHE A 74 -2.44 3.77 13.84
C PHE A 74 -1.53 3.30 12.69
N THR A 75 -1.80 3.77 11.48
CA THR A 75 -1.06 3.41 10.27
C THR A 75 0.40 3.87 10.35
N GLU A 76 0.66 5.08 10.86
CA GLU A 76 2.01 5.60 11.06
C GLU A 76 2.78 4.85 12.16
N GLU A 77 2.14 4.45 13.26
CA GLU A 77 2.80 3.61 14.26
C GLU A 77 3.14 2.22 13.70
N ALA A 78 2.22 1.58 12.99
CA ALA A 78 2.49 0.32 12.30
C ALA A 78 3.65 0.44 11.29
N ALA A 79 3.71 1.55 10.55
CA ALA A 79 4.79 1.81 9.61
C ALA A 79 6.14 2.04 10.31
N LYS A 80 6.17 2.68 11.49
CA LYS A 80 7.40 2.82 12.31
C LYS A 80 7.89 1.49 12.83
N ASP A 81 7.00 0.60 13.24
CA ASP A 81 7.38 -0.74 13.66
C ASP A 81 7.94 -1.56 12.50
N TYR A 82 7.31 -1.47 11.33
CA TYR A 82 7.82 -2.11 10.13
C TYR A 82 9.17 -1.54 9.68
N TRP A 83 9.38 -0.22 9.83
CA TRP A 83 10.65 0.46 9.56
C TRP A 83 11.80 -0.12 10.38
N LYS A 84 11.55 -0.37 11.69
CA LYS A 84 12.48 -1.03 12.61
C LYS A 84 12.75 -2.48 12.20
N GLU A 85 11.69 -3.23 11.83
CA GLU A 85 11.81 -4.63 11.38
C GLU A 85 12.65 -4.80 10.11
N LEU A 86 12.71 -3.77 9.27
CA LEU A 86 13.53 -3.75 8.07
C LEU A 86 14.95 -3.19 8.30
N ASP A 87 15.26 -2.81 9.54
CA ASP A 87 16.53 -2.16 9.91
C ASP A 87 16.83 -0.91 9.06
N TYR A 88 15.78 -0.14 8.77
CA TYR A 88 15.92 1.11 8.03
C TYR A 88 16.50 2.20 8.92
N PHE A 89 17.09 3.22 8.30
CA PHE A 89 17.81 4.29 8.99
C PHE A 89 16.97 4.97 10.09
N PRO A 90 17.40 4.93 11.36
CA PRO A 90 16.59 5.35 12.50
C PRO A 90 16.37 6.87 12.60
N GLY A 91 17.14 7.66 11.86
CA GLY A 91 16.99 9.12 11.78
C GLY A 91 15.84 9.58 10.89
N LEU A 92 15.24 8.66 10.12
CA LEU A 92 14.06 8.93 9.31
C LEU A 92 12.84 8.21 9.88
N GLN A 93 11.67 8.81 9.72
CA GLN A 93 10.41 8.22 10.14
C GLN A 93 9.36 8.27 9.03
N PRO A 94 8.63 7.18 8.79
CA PRO A 94 7.54 7.17 7.83
C PRO A 94 6.38 8.03 8.32
N PHE A 95 5.68 8.67 7.38
CA PHE A 95 4.42 9.38 7.60
C PHE A 95 3.48 9.14 6.43
N VAL A 96 2.17 9.23 6.66
CA VAL A 96 1.16 9.08 5.61
C VAL A 96 1.21 10.30 4.68
N LEU A 97 1.47 10.04 3.40
CA LEU A 97 1.60 11.07 2.37
C LEU A 97 0.27 11.30 1.62
N GLU A 98 -0.33 10.22 1.14
CA GLU A 98 -1.58 10.22 0.37
C GLU A 98 -2.48 9.07 0.80
N MET A 99 -3.79 9.28 0.70
CA MET A 99 -4.79 8.26 0.94
C MET A 99 -5.92 8.37 -0.08
N TRP A 100 -6.24 7.26 -0.73
CA TRP A 100 -7.34 7.18 -1.71
C TRP A 100 -8.20 5.95 -1.47
N ALA A 101 -9.43 5.97 -1.97
CA ALA A 101 -10.36 4.85 -1.89
C ALA A 101 -10.42 4.09 -3.21
N ASN A 102 -10.58 2.75 -3.11
CA ASN A 102 -10.93 1.89 -4.23
C ASN A 102 -12.15 1.04 -3.87
N LYS A 103 -13.09 0.92 -4.82
CA LYS A 103 -14.27 0.06 -4.73
C LYS A 103 -14.27 -0.92 -5.89
N SER A 104 -14.16 -2.21 -5.57
CA SER A 104 -14.16 -3.30 -6.55
C SER A 104 -15.52 -4.00 -6.54
N PRO A 105 -16.38 -3.80 -7.53
CA PRO A 105 -17.60 -4.58 -7.69
C PRO A 105 -17.29 -6.02 -8.07
N ARG A 106 -18.31 -6.85 -8.29
CA ARG A 106 -18.13 -8.20 -8.82
C ARG A 106 -17.32 -8.17 -10.13
N GLY A 107 -16.27 -8.99 -10.19
CA GLY A 107 -15.29 -9.01 -11.29
C GLY A 107 -14.20 -7.94 -11.18
N GLY A 108 -14.45 -6.83 -10.50
CA GLY A 108 -13.51 -5.71 -10.39
C GLY A 108 -12.24 -6.07 -9.61
N TYR A 109 -11.10 -5.57 -10.08
CA TYR A 109 -9.80 -5.76 -9.46
C TYR A 109 -8.81 -4.65 -9.82
N ILE A 110 -7.68 -4.61 -9.13
CA ILE A 110 -6.55 -3.75 -9.42
C ILE A 110 -5.46 -4.63 -10.04
N ALA A 111 -5.05 -4.28 -11.28
CA ALA A 111 -4.01 -5.00 -12.01
C ALA A 111 -2.64 -4.84 -11.33
N SER A 112 -1.68 -5.68 -11.74
CA SER A 112 -0.31 -5.67 -11.22
C SER A 112 0.36 -4.31 -11.44
N HIS A 113 0.87 -3.74 -10.36
CA HIS A 113 1.56 -2.44 -10.33
C HIS A 113 2.53 -2.36 -9.15
N LEU A 114 3.28 -1.26 -9.08
CA LEU A 114 4.18 -0.92 -7.98
C LEU A 114 4.19 0.60 -7.77
N HIS A 115 4.74 1.06 -6.65
CA HIS A 115 4.83 2.48 -6.29
C HIS A 115 6.30 2.91 -6.28
N LEU A 116 6.75 3.49 -7.40
CA LEU A 116 8.14 3.93 -7.56
C LEU A 116 8.46 5.11 -6.64
N SER A 117 9.70 5.13 -6.16
CA SER A 117 10.24 6.23 -5.33
C SER A 117 9.60 6.42 -3.95
N LEU A 118 8.79 5.47 -3.51
CA LEU A 118 8.17 5.48 -2.18
C LEU A 118 8.78 4.39 -1.29
N PRO A 119 9.09 4.69 -0.02
CA PRO A 119 9.62 3.67 0.89
C PRO A 119 8.62 2.54 1.11
N PHE A 120 7.36 2.91 1.40
CA PHE A 120 6.26 2.00 1.65
C PHE A 120 5.00 2.42 0.92
N THR A 121 4.14 1.43 0.72
CA THR A 121 2.71 1.59 0.45
C THR A 121 1.92 0.68 1.39
N ALA A 122 0.66 0.99 1.62
CA ALA A 122 -0.22 0.14 2.41
C ALA A 122 -1.61 0.04 1.78
N VAL A 123 -2.31 -1.01 2.19
CA VAL A 123 -3.73 -1.21 1.91
C VAL A 123 -4.46 -1.46 3.23
N TYR A 124 -5.43 -0.60 3.55
CA TYR A 124 -6.37 -0.81 4.64
C TYR A 124 -7.71 -1.28 4.10
N TYR A 125 -8.24 -2.35 4.67
CA TYR A 125 -9.44 -3.02 4.19
C TYR A 125 -10.67 -2.55 4.97
N VAL A 126 -11.46 -1.65 4.35
CA VAL A 126 -12.68 -1.07 4.97
C VAL A 126 -13.84 -2.06 4.94
N ASP A 127 -14.06 -2.71 3.80
CA ASP A 127 -15.04 -3.82 3.67
C ASP A 127 -14.46 -4.87 2.75
N ALA A 128 -14.00 -5.98 3.33
CA ALA A 128 -13.32 -7.04 2.63
C ALA A 128 -13.51 -8.39 3.31
N SER A 129 -13.42 -9.43 2.50
CA SER A 129 -13.29 -10.83 2.91
C SER A 129 -12.48 -11.58 1.86
N PRO A 130 -11.97 -12.78 2.14
CA PRO A 130 -11.20 -13.58 1.17
C PRO A 130 -11.95 -13.82 -0.14
N GLU A 131 -13.28 -13.99 -0.09
CA GLU A 131 -14.11 -14.20 -1.28
C GLU A 131 -14.26 -12.95 -2.15
N GLN A 132 -14.07 -11.75 -1.56
CA GLN A 132 -14.02 -10.49 -2.29
C GLN A 132 -12.66 -10.25 -2.96
N GLY A 133 -11.70 -11.16 -2.79
CA GLY A 133 -10.39 -11.17 -3.42
C GLY A 133 -9.27 -10.65 -2.52
N ASN A 134 -8.26 -11.46 -2.41
CA ASN A 134 -7.05 -11.24 -1.62
C ASN A 134 -6.02 -10.36 -2.35
N LEU A 135 -4.95 -10.00 -1.64
CA LEU A 135 -3.79 -9.32 -2.20
C LEU A 135 -2.74 -10.35 -2.62
N VAL A 136 -2.20 -10.20 -3.83
CA VAL A 136 -1.15 -11.06 -4.38
C VAL A 136 0.09 -10.23 -4.61
N PHE A 137 1.23 -10.72 -4.11
CA PHE A 137 2.55 -10.18 -4.36
C PHE A 137 3.28 -11.03 -5.40
N GLU A 138 3.91 -10.39 -6.39
CA GLU A 138 4.80 -11.04 -7.34
C GLU A 138 6.19 -11.14 -6.72
N ASN A 139 6.87 -12.27 -6.95
CA ASN A 139 8.23 -12.49 -6.41
C ASN A 139 9.22 -11.53 -7.06
N PRO A 140 9.84 -10.60 -6.31
CA PRO A 140 10.78 -9.64 -6.89
C PRO A 140 12.05 -10.29 -7.47
N SER A 141 12.35 -11.52 -7.06
CA SER A 141 13.52 -12.30 -7.53
C SER A 141 13.20 -13.19 -8.74
N ASP A 142 11.97 -13.18 -9.26
CA ASP A 142 11.54 -14.08 -10.32
C ASP A 142 12.46 -14.04 -11.55
N LEU A 143 12.81 -12.85 -12.01
CA LEU A 143 13.72 -12.68 -13.15
C LEU A 143 15.11 -13.29 -12.90
N LEU A 144 15.64 -13.18 -11.68
CA LEU A 144 16.94 -13.74 -11.32
C LEU A 144 16.89 -15.27 -11.21
N LEU A 145 15.76 -15.81 -10.78
CA LEU A 145 15.57 -17.23 -10.56
C LEU A 145 15.02 -17.96 -11.79
N SER A 146 14.53 -17.26 -12.81
CA SER A 146 13.97 -17.83 -14.02
C SER A 146 14.97 -18.71 -14.81
N ALA A 147 16.28 -18.43 -14.69
CA ALA A 147 17.36 -19.22 -15.28
C ALA A 147 17.83 -20.40 -14.40
N GLN A 148 17.27 -20.57 -13.20
CA GLN A 148 17.66 -21.61 -12.27
C GLN A 148 16.70 -22.83 -12.40
N PRO A 149 17.19 -24.05 -12.13
CA PRO A 149 16.34 -25.26 -12.15
C PRO A 149 15.43 -25.32 -10.92
N VAL A 150 14.54 -24.33 -10.77
CA VAL A 150 13.63 -24.25 -9.63
C VAL A 150 12.51 -25.29 -9.73
N ASN A 151 12.15 -25.90 -8.61
CA ASN A 151 11.08 -26.89 -8.57
C ASN A 151 9.71 -26.21 -8.39
N TYR A 152 9.14 -25.73 -9.49
CA TYR A 152 7.80 -25.13 -9.51
C TYR A 152 6.68 -26.18 -9.56
N ILE A 153 6.97 -27.43 -9.95
CA ILE A 153 5.98 -28.50 -10.07
C ILE A 153 5.45 -28.92 -8.69
N GLU A 154 6.32 -28.98 -7.68
CA GLU A 154 5.96 -29.33 -6.30
C GLU A 154 5.57 -28.13 -5.46
N GLY A 155 5.42 -26.92 -6.07
CA GLY A 155 5.05 -25.70 -5.35
C GLY A 155 6.11 -25.17 -4.39
N LYS A 156 7.35 -25.65 -4.48
CA LYS A 156 8.47 -25.16 -3.64
C LYS A 156 8.98 -23.80 -4.09
N TYR A 157 8.77 -23.46 -5.35
CA TYR A 157 9.04 -22.14 -5.88
C TYR A 157 7.74 -21.39 -6.10
N GLN A 158 7.64 -20.20 -5.53
CA GLN A 158 6.47 -19.35 -5.64
C GLN A 158 6.78 -18.13 -6.50
N PHE A 159 6.12 -18.03 -7.66
CA PHE A 159 6.13 -16.82 -8.49
C PHE A 159 5.31 -15.70 -7.85
N GLU A 160 4.27 -16.07 -7.15
CA GLU A 160 3.35 -15.18 -6.47
C GLU A 160 3.05 -15.68 -5.05
N HIS A 161 2.75 -14.76 -4.16
CA HIS A 161 2.28 -15.08 -2.81
C HIS A 161 0.96 -14.35 -2.54
N GLU A 162 -0.09 -15.12 -2.27
CA GLU A 162 -1.40 -14.61 -1.90
C GLU A 162 -1.49 -14.40 -0.39
N VAL A 163 -1.94 -13.21 0.03
CA VAL A 163 -2.17 -12.87 1.43
C VAL A 163 -3.65 -12.68 1.65
N GLU A 164 -4.22 -13.55 2.47
CA GLU A 164 -5.63 -13.44 2.87
C GLU A 164 -5.88 -12.15 3.64
N VAL A 165 -7.01 -11.49 3.35
CA VAL A 165 -7.37 -10.20 3.91
C VAL A 165 -8.83 -10.17 4.38
N ASN A 166 -9.05 -9.47 5.48
CA ASN A 166 -10.36 -9.24 6.07
C ASN A 166 -10.56 -7.76 6.37
N SER A 167 -11.82 -7.36 6.59
CA SER A 167 -12.14 -6.02 7.06
C SER A 167 -11.37 -5.68 8.34
N GLY A 168 -10.78 -4.49 8.41
CA GLY A 168 -9.94 -4.03 9.51
C GLY A 168 -8.44 -4.36 9.37
N ASP A 169 -8.06 -5.22 8.42
CA ASP A 169 -6.65 -5.51 8.17
C ASP A 169 -5.93 -4.31 7.51
N LEU A 170 -4.69 -4.08 7.94
CA LEU A 170 -3.72 -3.18 7.33
C LEU A 170 -2.51 -4.00 6.89
N LEU A 171 -2.19 -3.94 5.60
CA LEU A 171 -0.97 -4.50 5.04
C LEU A 171 -0.04 -3.37 4.61
N ILE A 172 1.22 -3.38 5.10
CA ILE A 172 2.28 -2.44 4.71
C ILE A 172 3.40 -3.21 4.03
N PHE A 173 3.90 -2.70 2.92
CA PHE A 173 4.96 -3.36 2.14
C PHE A 173 5.80 -2.34 1.38
N PRO A 174 7.04 -2.69 0.95
CA PRO A 174 7.89 -1.78 0.19
C PRO A 174 7.25 -1.36 -1.13
N GLY A 175 7.40 -0.09 -1.49
CA GLY A 175 6.81 0.45 -2.72
C GLY A 175 7.25 -0.28 -3.99
N TYR A 176 8.45 -0.87 -4.00
CA TYR A 176 8.96 -1.64 -5.15
C TYR A 176 8.30 -3.02 -5.33
N MET A 177 7.57 -3.53 -4.34
CA MET A 177 6.92 -4.84 -4.45
C MET A 177 5.72 -4.77 -5.39
N LYS A 178 5.82 -5.46 -6.50
CA LYS A 178 4.73 -5.63 -7.44
C LYS A 178 3.59 -6.40 -6.80
N HIS A 179 2.37 -5.86 -6.94
CA HIS A 179 1.19 -6.46 -6.33
C HIS A 179 -0.06 -6.21 -7.17
N ARG A 180 -1.05 -7.04 -6.96
CA ARG A 180 -2.37 -6.97 -7.57
C ARG A 180 -3.44 -7.47 -6.62
N SER A 181 -4.68 -7.14 -6.86
CA SER A 181 -5.78 -7.81 -6.16
C SER A 181 -6.39 -8.93 -7.01
N ILE A 182 -6.94 -9.96 -6.36
CA ILE A 182 -7.77 -10.96 -7.02
C ILE A 182 -9.12 -10.32 -7.37
N PRO A 183 -9.73 -10.66 -8.52
CA PRO A 183 -11.08 -10.22 -8.87
C PRO A 183 -12.11 -10.59 -7.79
N ASN A 184 -12.97 -9.65 -7.44
CA ASN A 184 -14.06 -9.89 -6.51
C ASN A 184 -15.06 -10.90 -7.09
N LYS A 185 -15.28 -12.01 -6.40
CA LYS A 185 -16.19 -13.08 -6.84
C LYS A 185 -17.61 -12.94 -6.31
N THR A 186 -17.84 -11.98 -5.41
CA THR A 186 -19.11 -11.77 -4.72
C THR A 186 -19.90 -10.59 -5.31
N ASP A 187 -21.19 -10.50 -4.97
CA ASP A 187 -22.03 -9.34 -5.32
C ASP A 187 -21.80 -8.15 -4.36
N ARG A 188 -21.14 -8.38 -3.23
CA ARG A 188 -20.75 -7.33 -2.29
C ARG A 188 -19.45 -6.67 -2.73
N PRO A 189 -19.43 -5.36 -3.00
CA PRO A 189 -18.20 -4.69 -3.40
C PRO A 189 -17.14 -4.72 -2.29
N ARG A 190 -15.87 -4.97 -2.65
CA ARG A 190 -14.74 -4.74 -1.77
C ARG A 190 -14.41 -3.26 -1.74
N LEU A 191 -14.22 -2.69 -0.53
CA LEU A 191 -13.82 -1.31 -0.32
C LEU A 191 -12.51 -1.25 0.46
N ILE A 192 -11.52 -0.56 -0.09
CA ILE A 192 -10.19 -0.39 0.52
C ILE A 192 -9.75 1.08 0.50
N LEU A 193 -8.80 1.41 1.38
CA LEU A 193 -7.97 2.61 1.28
C LEU A 193 -6.56 2.22 0.86
N GLY A 194 -6.09 2.78 -0.25
CA GLY A 194 -4.68 2.77 -0.62
C GLY A 194 -3.99 3.92 0.09
N ILE A 195 -2.77 3.69 0.58
CA ILE A 195 -2.01 4.64 1.37
C ILE A 195 -0.56 4.62 0.89
N THR A 196 0.04 5.78 0.68
CA THR A 196 1.48 5.90 0.44
C THR A 196 2.16 6.62 1.58
N PHE A 197 3.46 6.35 1.75
CA PHE A 197 4.27 6.95 2.79
C PHE A 197 5.41 7.77 2.21
N GLY A 198 5.63 8.94 2.81
CA GLY A 198 6.89 9.66 2.77
C GLY A 198 7.78 9.26 3.94
N ALA A 199 8.99 9.79 3.98
CA ALA A 199 9.88 9.69 5.12
C ALA A 199 10.42 11.08 5.46
N ARG A 200 10.46 11.44 6.74
CA ARG A 200 10.95 12.73 7.23
C ARG A 200 11.94 12.54 8.37
N GLY A 201 12.86 13.47 8.51
CA GLY A 201 13.88 13.47 9.55
C GLY A 201 15.26 13.86 9.01
N ASN A 202 16.28 13.70 9.83
CA ASN A 202 17.64 14.07 9.50
C ASN A 202 18.41 12.83 9.05
N TYR A 203 18.84 12.81 7.80
CA TYR A 203 19.72 11.78 7.27
C TYR A 203 21.18 12.24 7.43
N TRP A 204 21.82 11.91 8.57
CA TRP A 204 23.24 12.19 8.81
C TRP A 204 24.05 10.92 8.65
N GLN A 205 24.77 10.79 7.55
CA GLN A 205 25.92 9.89 7.51
C GLN A 205 27.14 10.70 7.98
N LYS A 206 27.71 10.33 9.12
CA LYS A 206 28.85 11.01 9.78
C LYS A 206 30.10 11.16 8.89
N ASN A 207 30.18 10.51 7.75
CA ASN A 207 31.35 10.46 6.86
C ASN A 207 31.12 11.07 5.46
N TRP A 208 29.93 11.61 5.19
CA TRP A 208 29.64 12.30 3.92
C TRP A 208 29.24 13.73 4.26
N VAL A 209 30.23 14.63 4.18
CA VAL A 209 30.02 16.05 4.43
C VAL A 209 29.29 16.64 3.23
N HIS A 210 27.98 16.59 3.25
CA HIS A 210 27.13 17.53 2.54
C HIS A 210 26.16 18.10 3.55
N GLU A 211 26.33 19.37 3.88
CA GLU A 211 25.50 20.18 4.80
C GLU A 211 24.13 20.50 4.19
N GLU A 212 23.57 19.68 3.35
CA GLU A 212 22.22 19.86 2.84
C GLU A 212 21.25 19.04 3.68
N THR A 213 20.53 19.74 4.54
CA THR A 213 19.29 19.23 5.15
C THR A 213 18.29 18.97 4.02
N TYR A 214 18.13 17.70 3.66
CA TYR A 214 17.11 17.30 2.69
C TYR A 214 15.78 17.29 3.44
N ASP A 215 15.04 18.37 3.36
CA ASP A 215 13.67 18.43 3.86
C ASP A 215 12.73 17.90 2.78
N LEU A 216 12.32 16.63 2.94
CA LEU A 216 11.44 15.97 2.00
C LEU A 216 10.06 16.65 1.95
N GLU A 217 9.61 17.27 3.03
CA GLU A 217 8.37 18.05 3.05
C GLU A 217 8.46 19.24 2.10
N ASP A 218 9.59 19.96 2.09
CA ASP A 218 9.84 21.06 1.15
C ASP A 218 9.89 20.60 -0.32
N GLU A 219 10.46 19.43 -0.59
CA GLU A 219 10.50 18.89 -1.94
C GLU A 219 9.13 18.38 -2.41
N ILE A 220 8.33 17.82 -1.53
CA ILE A 220 6.97 17.39 -1.83
C ILE A 220 6.07 18.61 -2.06
N ALA A 221 6.18 19.66 -1.21
CA ALA A 221 5.46 20.90 -1.40
C ALA A 221 5.80 21.57 -2.77
N LYS A 222 7.09 21.58 -3.15
CA LYS A 222 7.53 22.07 -4.46
C LYS A 222 7.05 21.21 -5.64
N ARG A 223 6.80 19.91 -5.43
CA ARG A 223 6.27 19.00 -6.47
C ARG A 223 4.76 19.09 -6.62
N SER A 224 4.03 19.42 -5.55
CA SER A 224 2.57 19.61 -5.60
C SER A 224 2.16 20.76 -6.52
N ASP A 225 3.06 21.75 -6.72
CA ASP A 225 2.82 22.92 -7.59
C ASP A 225 3.22 22.68 -9.07
N ARG A 226 3.78 21.48 -9.38
CA ARG A 226 4.10 21.12 -10.78
C ARG A 226 2.96 20.31 -11.40
N PRO A 227 2.51 20.67 -12.62
CA PRO A 227 1.59 19.81 -13.34
C PRO A 227 2.24 18.43 -13.51
N ARG A 228 1.56 17.38 -13.09
CA ARG A 228 2.04 15.99 -13.22
C ARG A 228 2.23 15.69 -14.70
N ALA A 229 3.48 15.52 -15.14
CA ALA A 229 3.78 15.02 -16.47
C ALA A 229 3.40 13.52 -16.52
N TYR A 230 2.53 13.16 -17.42
CA TYR A 230 2.09 11.79 -17.72
C TYR A 230 3.13 11.06 -18.55
#